data_8bd79982d32dcc21b22da2a72fb3900b
#
_entry.id   8bd79982d32dcc21b22da2a72fb3900b
#
_cell.length_a   1.000
_cell.length_b   1.000
_cell.length_c   1.000
_cell.angle_alpha   90.00
_cell.angle_beta   90.00
_cell.angle_gamma   90.00
#
_symmetry.space_group_name_H-M   'P 1'
#
loop_
_entity.id
_entity.type
_entity.pdbx_description
1 polymer ?
#
loop_
_entity_poly.entity_id
_entity_poly.type
_entity_poly.pdbx_seq_one_letter_code
_entity_poly.pdbx_strand_id
1 'polypeptide(L)'
;MGFNIMDDSVIAFRTEFKHNLIEWLQMENKTPGDIKDNEPLIGKGLGLDSLDVVEIVIMLQRKYDISQKDIESRQEIFATLATLSDYVQGKCNR
;
A
#
# COMPACT_ATOMS: atom_id res chain seq x y z
N MET A 1 -18.79 -20.08 1.14
CA MET A 1 -18.44 -19.65 1.10
C MET A 1 -17.70 -19.26 0.42
N GLY A 2 -17.11 -19.21 0.32
CA GLY A 2 -16.24 -18.90 -0.18
C GLY A 2 -15.99 -18.02 -1.19
N PHE A 3 -16.71 -17.64 -1.76
CA PHE A 3 -16.46 -16.74 -2.72
C PHE A 3 -16.25 -15.43 -2.22
N ASN A 4 -16.09 -15.33 -1.04
CA ASN A 4 -15.85 -14.05 -0.52
C ASN A 4 -14.51 -13.57 -0.90
N ILE A 5 -14.42 -12.50 -1.55
CA ILE A 5 -13.25 -12.01 -2.09
C ILE A 5 -12.36 -11.39 -1.09
N MET A 6 -12.90 -10.74 -0.08
CA MET A 6 -12.09 -10.09 0.92
C MET A 6 -12.50 -10.57 2.27
N ASP A 7 -11.62 -11.29 2.95
CA ASP A 7 -11.92 -11.67 4.31
C ASP A 7 -11.50 -10.56 5.26
N ASP A 8 -11.78 -10.75 6.54
CA ASP A 8 -11.55 -9.71 7.53
C ASP A 8 -10.07 -9.35 7.65
N SER A 9 -9.18 -10.33 7.45
CA SER A 9 -7.77 -10.02 7.60
C SER A 9 -7.27 -9.14 6.47
N VAL A 10 -7.78 -9.30 5.28
CA VAL A 10 -7.41 -8.43 4.17
C VAL A 10 -7.91 -7.03 4.42
N ILE A 11 -9.16 -6.90 4.86
CA ILE A 11 -9.74 -5.58 5.11
C ILE A 11 -8.97 -4.87 6.21
N ALA A 12 -8.69 -5.58 7.30
CA ALA A 12 -7.98 -4.99 8.41
C ALA A 12 -6.57 -4.58 8.01
N PHE A 13 -5.88 -5.43 7.25
CA PHE A 13 -4.54 -5.09 6.82
C PHE A 13 -4.53 -3.87 5.92
N ARG A 14 -5.47 -3.79 4.98
CA ARG A 14 -5.52 -2.64 4.09
C ARG A 14 -5.79 -1.36 4.86
N THR A 15 -6.68 -1.41 5.83
CA THR A 15 -6.97 -0.23 6.63
C THR A 15 -5.73 0.24 7.38
N GLU A 16 -5.03 -0.69 7.99
CA GLU A 16 -3.82 -0.34 8.72
C GLU A 16 -2.73 0.14 7.78
N PHE A 17 -2.60 -0.48 6.61
CA PHE A 17 -1.62 -0.05 5.64
C PHE A 17 -1.90 1.36 5.15
N LYS A 18 -3.17 1.68 4.89
CA LYS A 18 -3.56 3.03 4.51
C LYS A 18 -3.19 4.04 5.60
N HIS A 19 -3.43 3.66 6.85
CA HIS A 19 -3.09 4.53 7.96
C HIS A 19 -1.59 4.79 8.03
N ASN A 20 -0.79 3.73 7.88
CA ASN A 20 0.66 3.88 7.90
C ASN A 20 1.15 4.73 6.74
N LEU A 21 0.53 4.56 5.58
CA LEU A 21 0.89 5.34 4.40
C LEU A 21 0.61 6.82 4.62
N ILE A 22 -0.56 7.11 5.17
CA ILE A 22 -0.94 8.49 5.45
C ILE A 22 0.04 9.13 6.43
N GLU A 23 0.40 8.39 7.46
CA GLU A 23 1.36 8.92 8.43
C GLU A 23 2.74 9.12 7.83
N TRP A 24 3.18 8.14 7.06
CA TRP A 24 4.53 8.21 6.49
C TRP A 24 4.67 9.36 5.51
N LEU A 25 3.66 9.55 4.67
CA LEU A 25 3.69 10.60 3.68
C LEU A 25 3.14 11.93 4.20
N GLN A 26 2.71 11.96 5.45
CA GLN A 26 2.19 13.17 6.09
C GLN A 26 1.00 13.76 5.33
N MET A 27 0.06 12.92 5.00
CA MET A 27 -1.13 13.32 4.27
C MET A 27 -2.17 13.82 5.29
N GLU A 28 -2.05 15.06 5.68
CA GLU A 28 -2.73 15.56 6.87
C GLU A 28 -4.24 15.57 6.79
N ASN A 29 -4.78 15.75 5.62
CA ASN A 29 -6.23 15.85 5.50
C ASN A 29 -6.88 14.58 5.01
N LYS A 30 -6.20 13.45 5.17
CA LYS A 30 -6.75 12.19 4.70
C LYS A 30 -6.88 11.20 5.83
N THR A 31 -7.91 10.36 5.73
CA THR A 31 -8.09 9.22 6.62
C THR A 31 -8.07 7.95 5.78
N PRO A 32 -7.94 6.79 6.39
CA PRO A 32 -7.98 5.55 5.60
C PRO A 32 -9.24 5.42 4.75
N GLY A 33 -10.36 5.95 5.23
CA GLY A 33 -11.59 5.90 4.45
C GLY A 33 -11.57 6.75 3.18
N ASP A 34 -10.64 7.69 3.11
CA ASP A 34 -10.52 8.53 1.92
C ASP A 34 -9.72 7.87 0.81
N ILE A 35 -9.05 6.76 1.09
CA ILE A 35 -8.25 6.07 0.09
C ILE A 35 -8.99 4.81 -0.33
N LYS A 36 -9.35 4.75 -1.60
CA LYS A 36 -10.06 3.59 -2.10
C LYS A 36 -9.09 2.51 -2.52
N ASP A 37 -9.54 1.26 -2.41
CA ASP A 37 -8.66 0.14 -2.73
C ASP A 37 -8.18 0.18 -4.17
N ASN A 38 -9.04 0.58 -5.09
CA ASN A 38 -8.66 0.63 -6.49
C ASN A 38 -8.07 1.95 -6.91
N GLU A 39 -7.73 2.78 -5.94
CA GLU A 39 -7.18 4.10 -6.25
C GLU A 39 -5.81 3.97 -6.86
N PRO A 40 -5.56 4.55 -8.03
CA PRO A 40 -4.20 4.60 -8.54
C PRO A 40 -3.32 5.38 -7.58
N LEU A 41 -2.10 4.95 -7.40
CA LEU A 41 -1.21 5.64 -6.48
C LEU A 41 -0.60 6.88 -7.11
N ILE A 42 -0.22 6.78 -8.37
CA ILE A 42 0.50 7.85 -9.05
C ILE A 42 -0.44 8.58 -9.98
N GLY A 43 -0.25 9.88 -10.09
CA GLY A 43 -1.04 10.65 -11.04
C GLY A 43 -2.41 10.99 -10.51
N LYS A 44 -3.45 10.55 -11.23
CA LYS A 44 -4.79 11.02 -10.94
C LYS A 44 -5.38 10.51 -9.64
N GLY A 45 -4.98 9.36 -9.16
CA GLY A 45 -5.57 8.82 -7.95
C GLY A 45 -5.15 9.60 -6.73
N LEU A 46 -4.19 9.05 -5.97
CA LEU A 46 -3.66 9.74 -4.81
C LEU A 46 -2.76 10.90 -5.18
N GLY A 47 -2.36 10.99 -6.44
CA GLY A 47 -1.54 12.09 -6.88
C GLY A 47 -0.08 12.02 -6.44
N LEU A 48 0.39 10.83 -6.15
CA LEU A 48 1.77 10.66 -5.72
C LEU A 48 2.72 10.80 -6.90
N ASP A 49 3.93 11.24 -6.63
CA ASP A 49 4.94 11.35 -7.67
C ASP A 49 6.09 10.39 -7.36
N SER A 50 7.16 10.49 -8.13
CA SER A 50 8.27 9.54 -7.96
C SER A 50 8.97 9.69 -6.62
N LEU A 51 8.98 10.88 -6.05
CA LEU A 51 9.56 11.05 -4.72
C LEU A 51 8.73 10.35 -3.67
N ASP A 52 7.42 10.40 -3.82
CA ASP A 52 6.54 9.70 -2.89
C ASP A 52 6.72 8.19 -3.00
N VAL A 53 6.94 7.69 -4.22
CA VAL A 53 7.19 6.27 -4.40
C VAL A 53 8.48 5.86 -3.68
N VAL A 54 9.51 6.68 -3.75
CA VAL A 54 10.75 6.40 -3.02
C VAL A 54 10.47 6.33 -1.53
N GLU A 55 9.65 7.25 -1.03
CA GLU A 55 9.29 7.22 0.38
C GLU A 55 8.54 5.95 0.76
N ILE A 56 7.64 5.50 -0.12
CA ILE A 56 6.93 4.26 0.14
C ILE A 56 7.89 3.08 0.21
N VAL A 57 8.87 3.04 -0.69
CA VAL A 57 9.86 1.98 -0.67
C VAL A 57 10.59 1.96 0.67
N ILE A 58 10.97 3.13 1.16
CA ILE A 58 11.64 3.22 2.45
C ILE A 58 10.72 2.72 3.57
N MET A 59 9.45 3.09 3.51
CA MET A 59 8.49 2.62 4.51
C MET A 59 8.38 1.11 4.51
N LEU A 60 8.33 0.51 3.32
CA LEU A 60 8.23 -0.94 3.24
C LEU A 60 9.45 -1.62 3.82
N GLN A 61 10.61 -1.03 3.64
CA GLN A 61 11.82 -1.58 4.23
C GLN A 61 11.78 -1.47 5.75
N ARG A 62 11.39 -0.33 6.26
CA ARG A 62 11.47 -0.08 7.69
C ARG A 62 10.34 -0.70 8.48
N LYS A 63 9.12 -0.62 7.96
CA LYS A 63 7.98 -1.11 8.72
C LYS A 63 7.62 -2.56 8.43
N TYR A 64 7.96 -3.04 7.24
CA TYR A 64 7.53 -4.37 6.81
C TYR A 64 8.69 -5.28 6.45
N ASP A 65 9.92 -4.76 6.56
CA ASP A 65 11.12 -5.56 6.34
C ASP A 65 11.15 -6.18 4.95
N ILE A 66 10.74 -5.42 3.96
CA ILE A 66 10.75 -5.87 2.56
C ILE A 66 11.93 -5.23 1.87
N SER A 67 12.73 -6.02 1.17
CA SER A 67 13.95 -5.50 0.58
C SER A 67 13.63 -4.65 -0.65
N GLN A 68 14.48 -3.66 -0.88
CA GLN A 68 14.33 -2.79 -2.04
C GLN A 68 14.44 -3.58 -3.34
N LYS A 69 15.31 -4.59 -3.35
CA LYS A 69 15.51 -5.38 -4.54
C LYS A 69 14.25 -6.12 -4.95
N ASP A 70 13.52 -6.66 -3.97
CA ASP A 70 12.26 -7.33 -4.27
C ASP A 70 11.25 -6.36 -4.84
N ILE A 71 11.21 -5.14 -4.31
CA ILE A 71 10.27 -4.15 -4.77
C ILE A 71 10.59 -3.70 -6.18
N GLU A 72 11.86 -3.50 -6.48
CA GLU A 72 12.26 -3.00 -7.79
C GLU A 72 11.93 -3.97 -8.90
N SER A 73 11.89 -5.25 -8.61
CA SER A 73 11.56 -6.23 -9.62
C SER A 73 10.06 -6.37 -9.86
N ARG A 74 9.25 -5.67 -9.07
CA ARG A 74 7.81 -5.82 -9.14
C ARG A 74 7.13 -4.45 -9.17
N GLN A 75 7.45 -3.66 -10.17
CA GLN A 75 6.92 -2.29 -10.22
C GLN A 75 5.41 -2.24 -10.38
N GLU A 76 4.81 -3.27 -10.91
CA GLU A 76 3.37 -3.30 -11.07
C GLU A 76 2.62 -3.23 -9.74
N ILE A 77 3.29 -3.50 -8.62
CA ILE A 77 2.61 -3.42 -7.34
C ILE A 77 2.16 -2.01 -7.01
N PHE A 78 2.75 -1.01 -7.66
CA PHE A 78 2.39 0.37 -7.39
C PHE A 78 1.20 0.86 -8.22
N ALA A 79 0.52 -0.03 -8.95
CA ALA A 79 -0.59 0.39 -9.79
C ALA A 79 -1.74 0.95 -8.96
N THR A 80 -2.16 0.25 -7.91
CA THR A 80 -3.23 0.72 -7.05
C THR A 80 -2.88 0.45 -5.60
N LEU A 81 -3.67 1.04 -4.70
CA LEU A 81 -3.51 0.77 -3.28
C LEU A 81 -3.68 -0.72 -2.99
N ALA A 82 -4.67 -1.34 -3.62
CA ALA A 82 -4.92 -2.75 -3.37
C ALA A 82 -3.75 -3.63 -3.81
N THR A 83 -3.16 -3.37 -4.98
CA THR A 83 -2.04 -4.18 -5.43
C THR A 83 -0.85 -4.03 -4.52
N LEU A 84 -0.58 -2.82 -4.06
CA LEU A 84 0.53 -2.59 -3.15
C LEU A 84 0.28 -3.26 -1.81
N SER A 85 -0.90 -3.08 -1.26
CA SER A 85 -1.25 -3.66 0.04
C SER A 85 -1.22 -5.19 -0.01
N ASP A 86 -1.74 -5.78 -1.09
CA ASP A 86 -1.74 -7.23 -1.20
C ASP A 86 -0.32 -7.79 -1.28
N TYR A 87 0.54 -7.10 -2.00
CA TYR A 87 1.94 -7.52 -2.07
C TYR A 87 2.59 -7.49 -0.68
N VAL A 88 2.36 -6.41 0.06
CA VAL A 88 2.96 -6.27 1.38
C VAL A 88 2.41 -7.33 2.33
N GLN A 89 1.10 -7.56 2.28
CA GLN A 89 0.50 -8.57 3.15
C GLN A 89 1.06 -9.95 2.84
N GLY A 90 1.24 -10.27 1.59
CA GLY A 90 1.82 -11.54 1.21
C GLY A 90 3.24 -11.73 1.73
N LYS A 91 4.01 -10.65 1.79
CA LYS A 91 5.36 -10.73 2.32
C LYS A 91 5.36 -10.86 3.85
N CYS A 92 4.38 -10.27 4.50
CA CYS A 92 4.32 -10.31 5.96
C CYS A 92 3.75 -11.62 6.50
N ASN A 93 2.92 -12.28 5.72
CA ASN A 93 2.28 -13.50 6.17
C ASN A 93 3.02 -14.71 5.67
N ARG A 94 4.25 -14.84 5.98
CA ARG A 94 4.97 -15.96 5.50
C ARG A 94 5.07 -17.07 6.44
#